data_a45de09458dd7b3fcc85911f77efe700
#
_entry.id   a45de09458dd7b3fcc85911f77efe700
#
_cell.length_a   1.000
_cell.length_b   1.000
_cell.length_c   1.000
_cell.angle_alpha   90.00
_cell.angle_beta   90.00
_cell.angle_gamma   90.00
#
_symmetry.space_group_name_H-M   'P 1'
#
loop_
_entity.id
_entity.type
_entity.pdbx_description
1 polymer ?
#
loop_
_entity_poly.entity_id
_entity_poly.type
_entity_poly.pdbx_seq_one_letter_code
_entity_poly.pdbx_strand_id
1 'polypeptide(L)'
;MRRIATALAIAALIAPVLIAQQPKTRLALVGGMLLDGYQAPPVHHAAILIEDDKIVAAGPASEVTIPSGTTVIDTSGRTMMPGLIDVHVHLMILGHGNYGVWFPWLAKNGSERVMEISAKQLLMAGVTSAVDLVGPLKESLSVRDRINKGEIPGPRMWMSGPWLTKTLSNYPPELKFQLQISSPEDAARKTEELAKAGVDVIKAYPMSFDEYKAVADTAHRYKLKVHAHVYDSQNVRDALNAGIDVLTHVGAASRQTYDPALVREIVEKSRPVVPTAALWFDVGPATENFPERLQDPRLKADFPPDIYKEVQDSFKSPHTLGYFRNMNRVMMFGASLVKQWIDSGAVIGMGTDSGTPMNFHTEALWREIKVFVEQGMSPLRAIEAATRINAQILGRGNDLGTIEPGKLADVIVVKGNPLANIYALDDPVVVVKGGVIYKGGPPAAQSTPSR
;
A
#
# COMPACT_ATOMS: atom_id res chain seq x y z
N MET A 1 46.78 59.72 -42.93
CA MET A 1 45.33 59.50 -42.85
C MET A 1 45.03 58.44 -41.83
N ARG A 2 44.64 58.82 -40.64
CA ARG A 2 44.25 57.84 -39.53
C ARG A 2 42.76 57.73 -39.52
N ARG A 3 42.25 56.52 -39.72
CA ARG A 3 40.81 56.19 -39.57
C ARG A 3 40.52 55.90 -38.16
N ILE A 4 39.64 56.70 -37.53
CA ILE A 4 39.08 56.47 -36.19
C ILE A 4 37.86 55.56 -36.38
N ALA A 5 37.88 54.39 -35.78
CA ALA A 5 36.72 53.46 -35.69
C ALA A 5 35.97 53.73 -34.40
N THR A 6 34.74 54.18 -34.48
CA THR A 6 33.84 54.41 -33.34
C THR A 6 33.10 53.09 -33.05
N ALA A 7 33.35 52.49 -31.89
CA ALA A 7 32.60 51.33 -31.43
C ALA A 7 31.34 51.79 -30.70
N LEU A 8 30.16 51.43 -31.20
CA LEU A 8 28.88 51.57 -30.50
C LEU A 8 28.71 50.39 -29.55
N ALA A 9 28.69 50.65 -28.23
CA ALA A 9 28.33 49.67 -27.23
C ALA A 9 26.78 49.66 -27.06
N ILE A 10 26.13 48.56 -27.46
CA ILE A 10 24.71 48.33 -27.20
C ILE A 10 24.58 47.71 -25.80
N ALA A 11 24.11 48.48 -24.83
CA ALA A 11 23.75 47.99 -23.52
C ALA A 11 22.37 47.29 -23.58
N ALA A 12 22.35 45.97 -23.54
CA ALA A 12 21.10 45.21 -23.43
C ALA A 12 20.58 45.31 -21.99
N LEU A 13 19.48 46.01 -21.78
CA LEU A 13 18.72 46.02 -20.54
C LEU A 13 18.01 44.66 -20.38
N ILE A 14 18.55 43.77 -19.53
CA ILE A 14 17.89 42.55 -19.11
C ILE A 14 16.89 42.97 -18.02
N ALA A 15 15.62 43.08 -18.35
CA ALA A 15 14.56 43.24 -17.37
C ALA A 15 14.37 41.88 -16.64
N PRO A 16 14.30 41.86 -15.27
CA PRO A 16 14.01 40.64 -14.57
C PRO A 16 12.59 40.19 -14.93
N VAL A 17 12.47 38.99 -15.52
CA VAL A 17 11.17 38.32 -15.68
C VAL A 17 10.70 37.92 -14.28
N LEU A 18 9.78 38.69 -13.72
CA LEU A 18 9.00 38.26 -12.55
C LEU A 18 8.15 37.04 -12.95
N ILE A 19 8.64 35.84 -12.65
CA ILE A 19 7.83 34.62 -12.72
C ILE A 19 6.76 34.78 -11.65
N ALA A 20 5.53 35.12 -12.05
CA ALA A 20 4.39 35.12 -11.16
C ALA A 20 4.26 33.71 -10.58
N GLN A 21 4.46 33.57 -9.27
CA GLN A 21 4.19 32.30 -8.57
C GLN A 21 2.72 31.96 -8.81
N GLN A 22 2.47 30.75 -9.31
CA GLN A 22 1.10 30.21 -9.40
C GLN A 22 0.46 30.29 -8.01
N PRO A 23 -0.81 30.70 -7.91
CA PRO A 23 -1.48 30.76 -6.63
C PRO A 23 -1.50 29.36 -6.01
N LYS A 24 -1.02 29.24 -4.76
CA LYS A 24 -1.02 27.99 -4.02
C LYS A 24 -2.44 27.47 -3.84
N THR A 25 -2.65 26.20 -4.10
CA THR A 25 -3.90 25.53 -3.72
C THR A 25 -3.90 25.32 -2.21
N ARG A 26 -5.02 25.66 -1.53
CA ARG A 26 -5.16 25.51 -0.09
C ARG A 26 -6.38 24.68 0.25
N LEU A 27 -6.17 23.72 1.14
CA LEU A 27 -7.22 22.86 1.70
C LEU A 27 -7.09 22.83 3.21
N ALA A 28 -8.19 22.96 3.94
CA ALA A 28 -8.24 22.74 5.37
C ALA A 28 -9.29 21.70 5.74
N LEU A 29 -8.92 20.78 6.61
CA LEU A 29 -9.80 19.81 7.25
C LEU A 29 -10.00 20.27 8.69
N VAL A 30 -11.25 20.53 9.14
CA VAL A 30 -11.48 21.28 10.38
C VAL A 30 -12.59 20.64 11.25
N GLY A 31 -12.37 20.60 12.56
CA GLY A 31 -13.37 20.28 13.57
C GLY A 31 -13.39 18.82 14.05
N GLY A 32 -12.71 17.93 13.37
CA GLY A 32 -12.65 16.52 13.72
C GLY A 32 -11.66 16.19 14.84
N MET A 33 -11.63 14.92 15.24
CA MET A 33 -10.56 14.35 16.04
C MET A 33 -9.35 14.05 15.14
N LEU A 34 -8.14 14.35 15.58
CA LEU A 34 -6.91 14.05 14.85
C LEU A 34 -6.15 12.91 15.55
N LEU A 35 -5.80 11.88 14.78
CA LEU A 35 -4.77 10.90 15.09
C LEU A 35 -3.57 11.24 14.21
N ASP A 36 -2.46 11.63 14.80
CA ASP A 36 -1.28 12.13 14.07
C ASP A 36 -0.39 11.02 13.47
N GLY A 37 -0.68 9.75 13.79
CA GLY A 37 0.10 8.58 13.36
C GLY A 37 1.12 8.10 14.40
N TYR A 38 1.19 8.75 15.55
CA TYR A 38 1.93 8.30 16.73
C TYR A 38 1.00 7.67 17.77
N GLN A 39 1.57 7.05 18.80
CA GLN A 39 0.80 6.58 19.97
C GLN A 39 0.56 7.72 20.99
N ALA A 40 0.29 8.93 20.47
CA ALA A 40 -0.05 10.09 21.28
C ALA A 40 -1.57 10.16 21.53
N PRO A 41 -2.01 10.86 22.59
CA PRO A 41 -3.45 11.13 22.78
C PRO A 41 -4.06 11.86 21.59
N PRO A 42 -5.29 11.52 21.18
CA PRO A 42 -5.98 12.21 20.10
C PRO A 42 -6.16 13.71 20.38
N VAL A 43 -6.02 14.54 19.34
CA VAL A 43 -6.35 15.97 19.43
C VAL A 43 -7.80 16.17 19.01
N HIS A 44 -8.65 16.62 19.94
CA HIS A 44 -10.05 16.93 19.66
C HIS A 44 -10.20 18.34 19.07
N HIS A 45 -11.23 18.54 18.25
CA HIS A 45 -11.47 19.81 17.54
C HIS A 45 -10.22 20.32 16.82
N ALA A 46 -9.59 19.43 16.05
CA ALA A 46 -8.36 19.71 15.35
C ALA A 46 -8.61 20.35 13.98
N ALA A 47 -7.56 20.94 13.44
CA ALA A 47 -7.46 21.35 12.04
C ALA A 47 -6.16 20.88 11.42
N ILE A 48 -6.22 20.59 10.11
CA ILE A 48 -5.08 20.33 9.26
C ILE A 48 -5.13 21.34 8.11
N LEU A 49 -4.06 22.14 7.93
CA LEU A 49 -3.92 23.04 6.79
C LEU A 49 -2.92 22.45 5.81
N ILE A 50 -3.31 22.37 4.56
CA ILE A 50 -2.55 21.85 3.43
C ILE A 50 -2.32 22.98 2.42
N GLU A 51 -1.09 23.15 1.95
CA GLU A 51 -0.72 23.98 0.80
C GLU A 51 -0.05 23.11 -0.26
N ASP A 52 -0.59 23.11 -1.46
CA ASP A 52 -0.18 22.25 -2.57
C ASP A 52 -0.17 20.75 -2.13
N ASP A 53 0.98 20.11 -2.14
CA ASP A 53 1.13 18.70 -1.75
C ASP A 53 1.58 18.49 -0.29
N LYS A 54 1.68 19.57 0.53
CA LYS A 54 2.27 19.54 1.86
C LYS A 54 1.30 19.93 2.97
N ILE A 55 1.43 19.26 4.11
CA ILE A 55 0.88 19.71 5.37
C ILE A 55 1.71 20.90 5.85
N VAL A 56 1.08 22.04 6.12
CA VAL A 56 1.78 23.25 6.64
C VAL A 56 1.47 23.52 8.10
N ALA A 57 0.31 23.07 8.59
CA ALA A 57 -0.04 23.13 10.01
C ALA A 57 -1.00 22.00 10.36
N ALA A 58 -0.91 21.47 11.59
CA ALA A 58 -1.87 20.54 12.16
C ALA A 58 -1.86 20.67 13.70
N GLY A 59 -3.04 20.56 14.33
CA GLY A 59 -3.18 20.65 15.77
C GLY A 59 -4.57 21.12 16.19
N PRO A 60 -4.74 21.64 17.43
CA PRO A 60 -6.01 22.24 17.87
C PRO A 60 -6.47 23.33 16.87
N ALA A 61 -7.75 23.34 16.50
CA ALA A 61 -8.26 24.29 15.51
C ALA A 61 -8.09 25.76 15.94
N SER A 62 -8.03 26.02 17.25
CA SER A 62 -7.74 27.36 17.81
C SER A 62 -6.31 27.83 17.55
N GLU A 63 -5.39 26.94 17.21
CA GLU A 63 -3.97 27.23 17.00
C GLU A 63 -3.59 27.22 15.51
N VAL A 64 -4.48 26.72 14.63
CA VAL A 64 -4.24 26.66 13.19
C VAL A 64 -4.92 27.83 12.49
N THR A 65 -4.14 28.77 12.00
CA THR A 65 -4.65 29.91 11.21
C THR A 65 -5.00 29.46 9.80
N ILE A 66 -6.27 29.56 9.40
CA ILE A 66 -6.74 29.21 8.07
C ILE A 66 -6.83 30.49 7.21
N PRO A 67 -6.01 30.64 6.15
CA PRO A 67 -6.04 31.80 5.29
C PRO A 67 -7.36 31.96 4.54
N SER A 68 -7.75 33.19 4.21
CA SER A 68 -8.92 33.44 3.35
C SER A 68 -8.75 32.80 1.98
N GLY A 69 -9.86 32.31 1.39
CA GLY A 69 -9.85 31.60 0.10
C GLY A 69 -9.38 30.14 0.17
N THR A 70 -9.14 29.60 1.39
CA THR A 70 -8.88 28.18 1.58
C THR A 70 -10.16 27.36 1.38
N THR A 71 -10.08 26.25 0.62
CA THR A 71 -11.16 25.25 0.60
C THR A 71 -11.26 24.57 1.93
N VAL A 72 -12.42 24.59 2.59
CA VAL A 72 -12.61 24.00 3.91
C VAL A 72 -13.53 22.79 3.82
N ILE A 73 -13.10 21.67 4.41
CA ILE A 73 -13.93 20.48 4.63
C ILE A 73 -14.21 20.37 6.13
N ASP A 74 -15.49 20.41 6.51
CA ASP A 74 -15.93 20.16 7.87
C ASP A 74 -15.82 18.67 8.20
N THR A 75 -15.02 18.36 9.22
CA THR A 75 -14.77 17.01 9.72
C THR A 75 -15.36 16.77 11.11
N SER A 76 -16.24 17.64 11.57
CA SER A 76 -16.91 17.52 12.88
C SER A 76 -17.58 16.16 13.06
N GLY A 77 -17.38 15.51 14.22
CA GLY A 77 -17.85 14.16 14.52
C GLY A 77 -17.14 13.01 13.78
N ARG A 78 -16.02 13.32 13.12
CA ARG A 78 -15.21 12.37 12.35
C ARG A 78 -13.78 12.36 12.88
N THR A 79 -12.98 11.39 12.39
CA THR A 79 -11.55 11.31 12.70
C THR A 79 -10.71 11.53 11.45
N MET A 80 -9.77 12.45 11.54
CA MET A 80 -8.70 12.71 10.57
C MET A 80 -7.47 11.90 10.97
N MET A 81 -6.82 11.24 10.02
CA MET A 81 -5.63 10.44 10.27
C MET A 81 -4.76 10.35 9.01
N PRO A 82 -3.48 9.91 9.12
CA PRO A 82 -2.66 9.70 7.95
C PRO A 82 -3.31 8.73 6.96
N GLY A 83 -3.07 8.94 5.68
CA GLY A 83 -3.41 7.95 4.66
C GLY A 83 -2.79 6.60 4.98
N LEU A 84 -3.55 5.55 4.80
CA LEU A 84 -3.11 4.18 5.06
C LEU A 84 -2.03 3.76 4.04
N ILE A 85 -1.11 2.94 4.50
CA ILE A 85 -0.01 2.39 3.69
C ILE A 85 -0.10 0.87 3.73
N ASP A 86 -0.19 0.22 2.57
CA ASP A 86 -0.20 -1.24 2.44
C ASP A 86 1.12 -1.72 1.84
N VAL A 87 1.92 -2.46 2.61
CA VAL A 87 3.25 -2.90 2.16
C VAL A 87 3.24 -4.25 1.44
N HIS A 88 2.05 -4.76 1.07
CA HIS A 88 1.94 -6.00 0.31
C HIS A 88 0.58 -6.14 -0.39
N VAL A 89 0.52 -5.79 -1.66
CA VAL A 89 -0.66 -5.95 -2.51
C VAL A 89 -0.31 -6.64 -3.84
N HIS A 90 -1.34 -7.04 -4.60
CA HIS A 90 -1.22 -7.64 -5.93
C HIS A 90 -2.21 -7.00 -6.90
N LEU A 91 -1.78 -5.99 -7.67
CA LEU A 91 -2.68 -5.23 -8.53
C LEU A 91 -3.22 -6.03 -9.73
N MET A 92 -2.50 -7.06 -10.21
CA MET A 92 -2.92 -7.86 -11.37
C MET A 92 -4.03 -8.89 -11.06
N ILE A 93 -4.46 -9.00 -9.80
CA ILE A 93 -5.53 -9.90 -9.35
C ILE A 93 -6.58 -9.12 -8.57
N LEU A 94 -7.86 -9.56 -8.63
CA LEU A 94 -9.03 -8.80 -8.18
C LEU A 94 -9.84 -9.49 -7.07
N GLY A 95 -9.26 -10.43 -6.35
CA GLY A 95 -9.99 -11.18 -5.30
C GLY A 95 -10.90 -12.29 -5.83
N HIS A 96 -10.82 -12.66 -7.12
CA HIS A 96 -11.60 -13.75 -7.72
C HIS A 96 -11.22 -15.12 -7.12
N GLY A 97 -12.20 -16.04 -7.07
CA GLY A 97 -12.03 -17.32 -6.38
C GLY A 97 -11.23 -18.38 -7.13
N ASN A 98 -11.08 -18.28 -8.45
CA ASN A 98 -10.53 -19.36 -9.29
C ASN A 98 -9.41 -18.87 -10.21
N TYR A 99 -8.16 -19.14 -9.86
CA TYR A 99 -6.99 -18.80 -10.68
C TYR A 99 -6.98 -19.52 -12.05
N GLY A 100 -7.58 -20.71 -12.15
CA GLY A 100 -7.70 -21.43 -13.41
C GLY A 100 -8.59 -20.71 -14.45
N VAL A 101 -9.49 -19.85 -14.01
CA VAL A 101 -10.29 -18.96 -14.86
C VAL A 101 -9.60 -17.61 -15.04
N TRP A 102 -9.10 -17.04 -13.96
CA TRP A 102 -8.56 -15.69 -13.94
C TRP A 102 -7.33 -15.50 -14.80
N PHE A 103 -6.30 -16.34 -14.63
CA PHE A 103 -5.04 -16.14 -15.37
C PHE A 103 -5.18 -16.34 -16.88
N PRO A 104 -5.95 -17.32 -17.41
CA PRO A 104 -6.29 -17.37 -18.84
C PRO A 104 -7.04 -16.13 -19.34
N TRP A 105 -7.98 -15.61 -18.53
CA TRP A 105 -8.68 -14.37 -18.88
C TRP A 105 -7.71 -13.18 -18.94
N LEU A 106 -6.82 -13.06 -17.95
CA LEU A 106 -5.82 -11.98 -17.87
C LEU A 106 -4.82 -12.04 -19.03
N ALA A 107 -4.35 -13.24 -19.39
CA ALA A 107 -3.47 -13.45 -20.55
C ALA A 107 -4.10 -12.98 -21.87
N LYS A 108 -5.42 -13.16 -22.01
CA LYS A 108 -6.19 -12.72 -23.18
C LYS A 108 -6.48 -11.21 -23.20
N ASN A 109 -6.77 -10.61 -22.03
CA ASN A 109 -7.31 -9.26 -21.94
C ASN A 109 -6.27 -8.20 -21.49
N GLY A 110 -5.07 -8.65 -21.07
CA GLY A 110 -4.02 -7.79 -20.55
C GLY A 110 -4.20 -7.45 -19.05
N SER A 111 -3.11 -7.13 -18.39
CA SER A 111 -3.08 -6.86 -16.93
C SER A 111 -3.21 -5.38 -16.59
N GLU A 112 -2.83 -4.46 -17.48
CA GLU A 112 -2.73 -3.02 -17.17
C GLU A 112 -4.07 -2.43 -16.69
N ARG A 113 -5.16 -2.71 -17.42
CA ARG A 113 -6.51 -2.26 -17.01
C ARG A 113 -6.93 -2.80 -15.64
N VAL A 114 -6.57 -4.05 -15.35
CA VAL A 114 -6.88 -4.68 -14.05
C VAL A 114 -6.10 -3.97 -12.94
N MET A 115 -4.82 -3.69 -13.17
CA MET A 115 -3.97 -2.97 -12.21
C MET A 115 -4.49 -1.55 -11.95
N GLU A 116 -5.03 -0.86 -12.97
CA GLU A 116 -5.68 0.44 -12.81
C GLU A 116 -6.92 0.37 -11.91
N ILE A 117 -7.77 -0.66 -12.10
CA ILE A 117 -8.96 -0.89 -11.27
C ILE A 117 -8.53 -1.14 -9.82
N SER A 118 -7.59 -2.04 -9.59
CA SER A 118 -7.05 -2.37 -8.27
C SER A 118 -6.46 -1.15 -7.56
N ALA A 119 -5.66 -0.36 -8.27
CA ALA A 119 -5.07 0.87 -7.74
C ALA A 119 -6.15 1.90 -7.34
N LYS A 120 -7.17 2.10 -8.18
CA LYS A 120 -8.30 2.97 -7.85
C LYS A 120 -9.03 2.47 -6.59
N GLN A 121 -9.33 1.17 -6.50
CA GLN A 121 -10.01 0.59 -5.35
C GLN A 121 -9.22 0.80 -4.05
N LEU A 122 -7.91 0.56 -4.05
CA LEU A 122 -7.04 0.84 -2.89
C LEU A 122 -7.13 2.30 -2.46
N LEU A 123 -7.00 3.24 -3.40
CA LEU A 123 -7.06 4.67 -3.07
C LEU A 123 -8.42 5.07 -2.49
N MET A 124 -9.53 4.60 -3.07
CA MET A 124 -10.87 4.89 -2.57
C MET A 124 -11.15 4.26 -1.20
N ALA A 125 -10.44 3.18 -0.85
CA ALA A 125 -10.43 2.57 0.49
C ALA A 125 -9.50 3.27 1.49
N GLY A 126 -8.86 4.38 1.10
CA GLY A 126 -8.00 5.17 1.99
C GLY A 126 -6.52 4.76 2.01
N VAL A 127 -6.11 3.82 1.17
CA VAL A 127 -4.70 3.47 0.98
C VAL A 127 -4.06 4.48 0.05
N THR A 128 -3.21 5.36 0.58
CA THR A 128 -2.54 6.42 -0.20
C THR A 128 -1.17 6.03 -0.72
N SER A 129 -0.59 4.96 -0.17
CA SER A 129 0.68 4.37 -0.62
C SER A 129 0.63 2.85 -0.54
N ALA A 130 1.20 2.14 -1.53
CA ALA A 130 1.20 0.68 -1.52
C ALA A 130 2.41 0.07 -2.23
N VAL A 131 2.74 -1.20 -1.88
CA VAL A 131 3.78 -2.01 -2.51
C VAL A 131 3.13 -3.16 -3.27
N ASP A 132 3.24 -3.15 -4.60
CA ASP A 132 2.82 -4.27 -5.45
C ASP A 132 3.98 -5.26 -5.62
N LEU A 133 3.78 -6.47 -5.14
CA LEU A 133 4.81 -7.49 -5.05
C LEU A 133 4.71 -8.58 -6.13
N VAL A 134 3.89 -8.36 -7.16
CA VAL A 134 3.88 -9.20 -8.36
C VAL A 134 3.17 -8.54 -9.54
N GLY A 135 3.80 -8.55 -10.69
CA GLY A 135 3.19 -8.12 -11.95
C GLY A 135 4.13 -8.26 -13.13
N PRO A 136 3.61 -8.20 -14.36
CA PRO A 136 4.44 -8.07 -15.55
C PRO A 136 5.21 -6.74 -15.48
N LEU A 137 6.50 -6.78 -15.76
CA LEU A 137 7.42 -5.66 -15.54
C LEU A 137 6.96 -4.37 -16.21
N LYS A 138 6.65 -4.44 -17.51
CA LYS A 138 6.30 -3.27 -18.32
C LYS A 138 5.00 -2.62 -17.83
N GLU A 139 3.97 -3.41 -17.59
CA GLU A 139 2.65 -2.97 -17.16
C GLU A 139 2.71 -2.39 -15.73
N SER A 140 3.46 -3.04 -14.83
CA SER A 140 3.68 -2.54 -13.47
C SER A 140 4.30 -1.14 -13.48
N LEU A 141 5.39 -0.96 -14.24
CA LEU A 141 6.06 0.34 -14.33
C LEU A 141 5.19 1.39 -15.02
N SER A 142 4.44 1.02 -16.07
CA SER A 142 3.51 1.91 -16.77
C SER A 142 2.42 2.44 -15.81
N VAL A 143 1.76 1.55 -15.07
CA VAL A 143 0.71 1.93 -14.12
C VAL A 143 1.26 2.84 -13.01
N ARG A 144 2.41 2.49 -12.41
CA ARG A 144 3.08 3.35 -11.43
C ARG A 144 3.33 4.76 -11.97
N ASP A 145 3.93 4.85 -13.15
CA ASP A 145 4.33 6.13 -13.73
C ASP A 145 3.13 7.00 -14.09
N ARG A 146 2.03 6.39 -14.56
CA ARG A 146 0.77 7.09 -14.85
C ARG A 146 0.07 7.58 -13.58
N ILE A 147 0.11 6.80 -12.48
CA ILE A 147 -0.36 7.25 -11.16
C ILE A 147 0.47 8.45 -10.67
N ASN A 148 1.81 8.37 -10.80
CA ASN A 148 2.70 9.43 -10.35
C ASN A 148 2.53 10.75 -11.14
N LYS A 149 2.12 10.65 -12.41
CA LYS A 149 1.78 11.80 -13.26
C LYS A 149 0.35 12.32 -13.01
N GLY A 150 -0.47 11.63 -12.21
CA GLY A 150 -1.87 11.97 -11.99
C GLY A 150 -2.79 11.66 -13.17
N GLU A 151 -2.35 10.84 -14.11
CA GLU A 151 -3.15 10.43 -15.30
C GLU A 151 -4.27 9.45 -14.91
N ILE A 152 -4.02 8.62 -13.90
CA ILE A 152 -4.98 7.67 -13.32
C ILE A 152 -4.99 7.73 -11.79
N PRO A 153 -6.14 7.47 -11.14
CA PRO A 153 -6.21 7.42 -9.70
C PRO A 153 -5.55 6.16 -9.16
N GLY A 154 -4.79 6.29 -8.07
CA GLY A 154 -4.16 5.17 -7.36
C GLY A 154 -3.29 5.66 -6.21
N PRO A 155 -2.87 4.77 -5.29
CA PRO A 155 -1.88 5.06 -4.27
C PRO A 155 -0.53 5.45 -4.91
N ARG A 156 0.36 6.05 -4.14
CA ARG A 156 1.77 6.12 -4.51
C ARG A 156 2.34 4.69 -4.47
N MET A 157 2.76 4.18 -5.62
CA MET A 157 3.11 2.77 -5.78
C MET A 157 4.62 2.52 -5.77
N TRP A 158 5.02 1.44 -5.10
CA TRP A 158 6.31 0.76 -5.25
C TRP A 158 6.07 -0.57 -5.94
N MET A 159 6.75 -0.82 -7.06
CA MET A 159 6.53 -1.99 -7.91
C MET A 159 7.74 -2.91 -7.89
N SER A 160 7.50 -4.21 -7.63
CA SER A 160 8.55 -5.23 -7.78
C SER A 160 8.69 -5.74 -9.21
N GLY A 161 7.65 -5.61 -10.02
CA GLY A 161 7.56 -6.39 -11.25
C GLY A 161 7.50 -7.90 -10.97
N PRO A 162 8.11 -8.75 -11.81
CA PRO A 162 8.12 -10.20 -11.60
C PRO A 162 8.85 -10.62 -10.32
N TRP A 163 8.32 -11.63 -9.65
CA TRP A 163 9.03 -12.24 -8.52
C TRP A 163 10.14 -13.20 -8.96
N LEU A 164 11.17 -13.33 -8.13
CA LEU A 164 12.23 -14.34 -8.28
C LEU A 164 11.80 -15.65 -7.61
N THR A 165 11.90 -16.77 -8.29
CA THR A 165 11.47 -18.09 -7.80
C THR A 165 12.35 -19.25 -8.29
N LYS A 166 12.47 -20.32 -7.50
CA LYS A 166 13.10 -21.59 -7.90
C LYS A 166 12.22 -22.41 -8.83
N THR A 167 10.91 -22.36 -8.59
CA THR A 167 9.92 -23.20 -9.27
C THR A 167 8.84 -22.32 -9.88
N LEU A 168 8.64 -22.48 -11.18
CA LEU A 168 7.54 -21.83 -11.86
C LEU A 168 6.21 -22.49 -11.46
N SER A 169 5.23 -21.70 -11.14
CA SER A 169 3.85 -22.15 -11.05
C SER A 169 3.26 -22.29 -12.47
N ASN A 170 2.30 -23.21 -12.62
CA ASN A 170 1.64 -23.48 -13.91
C ASN A 170 0.63 -22.39 -14.28
N TYR A 171 1.14 -21.18 -14.58
CA TYR A 171 0.38 -20.06 -15.08
C TYR A 171 0.74 -19.77 -16.54
N PRO A 172 -0.14 -19.07 -17.30
CA PRO A 172 0.17 -18.69 -18.67
C PRO A 172 1.51 -17.95 -18.77
N PRO A 173 2.48 -18.46 -19.55
CA PRO A 173 3.83 -17.87 -19.63
C PRO A 173 3.82 -16.46 -20.25
N GLU A 174 2.77 -16.10 -20.99
CA GLU A 174 2.57 -14.78 -21.60
C GLU A 174 2.50 -13.67 -20.55
N LEU A 175 2.07 -13.98 -19.33
CA LEU A 175 1.93 -13.01 -18.25
C LEU A 175 3.28 -12.53 -17.69
N LYS A 176 4.35 -13.29 -17.84
CA LYS A 176 5.75 -12.89 -17.52
C LYS A 176 5.96 -12.27 -16.13
N PHE A 177 5.21 -12.74 -15.12
CA PHE A 177 5.33 -12.25 -13.75
C PHE A 177 6.16 -13.15 -12.83
N GLN A 178 6.79 -14.19 -13.40
CA GLN A 178 7.68 -15.12 -12.70
C GLN A 178 9.05 -15.14 -13.38
N LEU A 179 10.13 -15.00 -12.63
CA LEU A 179 11.50 -15.17 -13.08
C LEU A 179 12.12 -16.35 -12.35
N GLN A 180 12.24 -17.49 -13.05
CA GLN A 180 12.89 -18.68 -12.49
C GLN A 180 14.38 -18.41 -12.33
N ILE A 181 14.95 -18.75 -11.16
CA ILE A 181 16.39 -18.70 -10.89
C ILE A 181 16.95 -20.12 -10.81
N SER A 182 18.20 -20.30 -11.24
CA SER A 182 18.88 -21.60 -11.29
C SER A 182 20.11 -21.71 -10.39
N SER A 183 20.71 -20.57 -10.01
CA SER A 183 21.88 -20.49 -9.15
C SER A 183 21.96 -19.13 -8.45
N PRO A 184 22.85 -18.93 -7.46
CA PRO A 184 23.11 -17.63 -6.86
C PRO A 184 23.54 -16.56 -7.89
N GLU A 185 24.37 -16.91 -8.87
CA GLU A 185 24.82 -15.99 -9.92
C GLU A 185 23.66 -15.58 -10.83
N ASP A 186 22.76 -16.51 -11.17
CA ASP A 186 21.56 -16.23 -11.96
C ASP A 186 20.59 -15.35 -11.17
N ALA A 187 20.44 -15.58 -9.86
CA ALA A 187 19.65 -14.76 -8.96
C ALA A 187 20.19 -13.32 -8.91
N ALA A 188 21.51 -13.15 -8.75
CA ALA A 188 22.16 -11.84 -8.78
C ALA A 188 21.93 -11.12 -10.12
N ARG A 189 22.13 -11.81 -11.25
CA ARG A 189 21.95 -11.25 -12.59
C ARG A 189 20.50 -10.77 -12.82
N LYS A 190 19.49 -11.58 -12.48
CA LYS A 190 18.09 -11.23 -12.64
C LYS A 190 17.66 -10.09 -11.71
N THR A 191 18.20 -10.05 -10.48
CA THR A 191 17.99 -8.93 -9.56
C THR A 191 18.56 -7.64 -10.14
N GLU A 192 19.76 -7.69 -10.74
CA GLU A 192 20.36 -6.54 -11.40
C GLU A 192 19.55 -6.07 -12.62
N GLU A 193 19.02 -7.00 -13.42
CA GLU A 193 18.16 -6.69 -14.57
C GLU A 193 16.89 -5.95 -14.11
N LEU A 194 16.23 -6.42 -13.06
CA LEU A 194 15.05 -5.73 -12.48
C LEU A 194 15.42 -4.35 -11.94
N ALA A 195 16.53 -4.22 -11.22
CA ALA A 195 17.00 -2.95 -10.70
C ALA A 195 17.28 -1.94 -11.81
N LYS A 196 17.97 -2.36 -12.88
CA LYS A 196 18.23 -1.52 -14.07
C LYS A 196 16.98 -1.17 -14.85
N ALA A 197 15.95 -2.01 -14.81
CA ALA A 197 14.64 -1.72 -15.40
C ALA A 197 13.84 -0.68 -14.61
N GLY A 198 14.25 -0.36 -13.38
CA GLY A 198 13.66 0.69 -12.57
C GLY A 198 12.53 0.23 -11.65
N VAL A 199 12.55 -1.03 -11.19
CA VAL A 199 11.67 -1.46 -10.09
C VAL A 199 12.04 -0.76 -8.78
N ASP A 200 11.11 -0.69 -7.85
CA ASP A 200 11.28 0.02 -6.57
C ASP A 200 11.65 -0.92 -5.42
N VAL A 201 11.33 -2.20 -5.56
CA VAL A 201 11.61 -3.27 -4.58
C VAL A 201 11.83 -4.59 -5.32
N ILE A 202 12.37 -5.60 -4.63
CA ILE A 202 12.50 -6.97 -5.15
C ILE A 202 11.60 -7.90 -4.36
N LYS A 203 10.86 -8.78 -5.04
CA LYS A 203 10.11 -9.90 -4.44
C LYS A 203 10.81 -11.21 -4.67
N ALA A 204 11.15 -11.93 -3.59
CA ALA A 204 11.78 -13.22 -3.60
C ALA A 204 10.88 -14.30 -2.99
N TYR A 205 10.69 -15.40 -3.70
CA TYR A 205 10.05 -16.62 -3.21
C TYR A 205 11.06 -17.51 -2.48
N PRO A 206 10.64 -18.59 -1.80
CA PRO A 206 11.57 -19.47 -1.09
C PRO A 206 12.69 -19.99 -1.97
N MET A 207 13.91 -19.80 -1.50
CA MET A 207 15.15 -20.19 -2.16
C MET A 207 16.22 -20.54 -1.12
N SER A 208 17.39 -21.00 -1.53
CA SER A 208 18.49 -21.29 -0.62
C SER A 208 19.09 -20.02 0.00
N PHE A 209 19.82 -20.18 1.11
CA PHE A 209 20.55 -19.09 1.76
C PHE A 209 21.46 -18.33 0.78
N ASP A 210 22.25 -19.06 -0.04
CA ASP A 210 23.19 -18.43 -0.97
C ASP A 210 22.47 -17.63 -2.07
N GLU A 211 21.30 -18.09 -2.52
CA GLU A 211 20.47 -17.37 -3.49
C GLU A 211 19.83 -16.13 -2.86
N TYR A 212 19.27 -16.23 -1.63
CA TYR A 212 18.78 -15.07 -0.89
C TYR A 212 19.90 -14.04 -0.69
N LYS A 213 21.12 -14.49 -0.34
CA LYS A 213 22.25 -13.60 -0.16
C LYS A 213 22.65 -12.89 -1.45
N ALA A 214 22.68 -13.61 -2.57
CA ALA A 214 22.95 -13.04 -3.87
C ALA A 214 21.90 -12.00 -4.31
N VAL A 215 20.62 -12.25 -4.03
CA VAL A 215 19.53 -11.30 -4.25
C VAL A 215 19.69 -10.06 -3.37
N ALA A 216 19.87 -10.24 -2.05
CA ALA A 216 19.97 -9.14 -1.11
C ALA A 216 21.19 -8.25 -1.39
N ASP A 217 22.38 -8.84 -1.53
CA ASP A 217 23.63 -8.11 -1.83
C ASP A 217 23.51 -7.31 -3.14
N THR A 218 22.83 -7.87 -4.14
CA THR A 218 22.62 -7.18 -5.43
C THR A 218 21.61 -6.07 -5.30
N ALA A 219 20.45 -6.31 -4.71
CA ALA A 219 19.42 -5.30 -4.50
C ALA A 219 19.96 -4.12 -3.70
N HIS A 220 20.71 -4.36 -2.63
CA HIS A 220 21.28 -3.32 -1.76
C HIS A 220 22.32 -2.44 -2.51
N ARG A 221 23.09 -2.97 -3.47
CA ARG A 221 23.94 -2.12 -4.33
C ARG A 221 23.13 -1.09 -5.12
N TYR A 222 21.88 -1.41 -5.46
CA TYR A 222 20.93 -0.52 -6.13
C TYR A 222 20.01 0.22 -5.17
N LYS A 223 20.23 0.12 -3.83
CA LYS A 223 19.41 0.71 -2.77
C LYS A 223 17.96 0.24 -2.78
N LEU A 224 17.72 -0.96 -3.31
CA LEU A 224 16.41 -1.61 -3.30
C LEU A 224 16.26 -2.50 -2.07
N LYS A 225 15.06 -2.54 -1.50
CA LYS A 225 14.69 -3.48 -0.44
C LYS A 225 14.17 -4.79 -1.04
N VAL A 226 14.37 -5.88 -0.32
CA VAL A 226 13.91 -7.22 -0.71
C VAL A 226 12.82 -7.69 0.25
N HIS A 227 11.66 -8.07 -0.30
CA HIS A 227 10.55 -8.69 0.40
C HIS A 227 10.57 -10.19 0.13
N ALA A 228 10.72 -11.03 1.15
CA ALA A 228 10.71 -12.48 0.98
C ALA A 228 9.36 -13.09 1.36
N HIS A 229 8.88 -14.00 0.51
CA HIS A 229 7.74 -14.87 0.76
C HIS A 229 8.22 -16.07 1.58
N VAL A 230 7.95 -16.10 2.88
CA VAL A 230 8.46 -17.13 3.79
C VAL A 230 7.40 -17.61 4.77
N TYR A 231 7.33 -18.93 4.98
CA TYR A 231 6.37 -19.56 5.88
C TYR A 231 7.05 -20.40 6.97
N ASP A 232 7.98 -21.28 6.58
CA ASP A 232 8.61 -22.19 7.52
C ASP A 232 9.84 -21.56 8.20
N SER A 233 10.19 -22.09 9.37
CA SER A 233 11.24 -21.53 10.21
C SER A 233 12.62 -21.54 9.54
N GLN A 234 12.89 -22.50 8.64
CA GLN A 234 14.18 -22.56 7.95
C GLN A 234 14.28 -21.47 6.90
N ASN A 235 13.26 -21.31 6.05
CA ASN A 235 13.23 -20.22 5.06
C ASN A 235 13.27 -18.84 5.74
N VAL A 236 12.56 -18.67 6.87
CA VAL A 236 12.63 -17.42 7.65
C VAL A 236 14.04 -17.16 8.14
N ARG A 237 14.73 -18.18 8.68
CA ARG A 237 16.11 -18.06 9.16
C ARG A 237 17.09 -17.78 8.02
N ASP A 238 16.97 -18.48 6.90
CA ASP A 238 17.83 -18.28 5.73
C ASP A 238 17.64 -16.86 5.17
N ALA A 239 16.40 -16.40 4.99
CA ALA A 239 16.11 -15.05 4.55
C ALA A 239 16.64 -13.97 5.51
N LEU A 240 16.42 -14.15 6.83
CA LEU A 240 16.90 -13.25 7.87
C LEU A 240 18.43 -13.11 7.84
N ASN A 241 19.15 -14.24 7.77
CA ASN A 241 20.62 -14.27 7.81
C ASN A 241 21.25 -13.83 6.49
N ALA A 242 20.55 -14.01 5.37
CA ALA A 242 20.96 -13.50 4.06
C ALA A 242 20.81 -11.98 3.92
N GLY A 243 20.15 -11.31 4.87
CA GLY A 243 19.98 -9.85 4.86
C GLY A 243 18.71 -9.36 4.19
N ILE A 244 17.72 -10.22 3.99
CA ILE A 244 16.40 -9.81 3.46
C ILE A 244 15.78 -8.75 4.36
N ASP A 245 15.14 -7.73 3.75
CA ASP A 245 14.66 -6.55 4.46
C ASP A 245 13.29 -6.73 5.12
N VAL A 246 12.38 -7.48 4.49
CA VAL A 246 11.00 -7.67 4.96
C VAL A 246 10.59 -9.13 4.85
N LEU A 247 10.14 -9.71 5.96
CA LEU A 247 9.67 -11.10 6.03
C LEU A 247 8.14 -11.12 5.89
N THR A 248 7.64 -11.62 4.74
CA THR A 248 6.20 -11.63 4.46
C THR A 248 5.59 -13.01 4.67
N HIS A 249 4.29 -13.07 5.03
CA HIS A 249 3.50 -14.28 5.29
C HIS A 249 3.91 -15.07 6.54
N VAL A 250 4.68 -14.48 7.44
CA VAL A 250 5.09 -15.11 8.70
C VAL A 250 3.93 -15.33 9.69
N GLY A 251 2.69 -15.12 9.29
CA GLY A 251 1.47 -15.49 10.01
C GLY A 251 0.77 -16.73 9.44
N ALA A 252 1.28 -17.29 8.34
CA ALA A 252 0.63 -18.32 7.54
C ALA A 252 1.29 -19.72 7.68
N ALA A 253 2.18 -19.90 8.65
CA ALA A 253 2.83 -21.19 8.86
C ALA A 253 1.85 -22.28 9.32
N SER A 254 2.09 -23.51 8.88
CA SER A 254 1.31 -24.70 9.31
C SER A 254 1.61 -25.15 10.73
N ARG A 255 2.32 -24.35 11.53
CA ARG A 255 2.72 -24.60 12.92
C ARG A 255 2.07 -23.61 13.85
N GLN A 256 1.89 -24.01 15.12
CA GLN A 256 1.27 -23.15 16.14
C GLN A 256 2.04 -21.85 16.40
N THR A 257 3.38 -21.92 16.46
CA THR A 257 4.26 -20.76 16.71
C THR A 257 5.64 -21.01 16.13
N TYR A 258 6.40 -19.94 15.92
CA TYR A 258 7.82 -20.02 15.62
C TYR A 258 8.65 -20.30 16.88
N ASP A 259 9.85 -20.87 16.67
CA ASP A 259 10.83 -21.05 17.75
C ASP A 259 11.11 -19.69 18.43
N PRO A 260 11.00 -19.59 19.76
CA PRO A 260 11.29 -18.36 20.48
C PRO A 260 12.68 -17.77 20.23
N ALA A 261 13.69 -18.60 19.91
CA ALA A 261 15.02 -18.12 19.57
C ALA A 261 15.02 -17.41 18.23
N LEU A 262 14.31 -17.93 17.22
CA LEU A 262 14.16 -17.27 15.92
C LEU A 262 13.40 -15.94 16.06
N VAL A 263 12.34 -15.91 16.86
CA VAL A 263 11.58 -14.69 17.12
C VAL A 263 12.46 -13.62 17.77
N ARG A 264 13.26 -13.99 18.78
CA ARG A 264 14.22 -13.06 19.40
C ARG A 264 15.23 -12.51 18.39
N GLU A 265 15.79 -13.37 17.54
CA GLU A 265 16.74 -12.97 16.50
C GLU A 265 16.14 -11.94 15.53
N ILE A 266 14.87 -12.14 15.12
CA ILE A 266 14.14 -11.19 14.26
C ILE A 266 13.97 -9.84 14.97
N VAL A 267 13.59 -9.84 16.24
CA VAL A 267 13.41 -8.64 17.05
C VAL A 267 14.73 -7.92 17.26
N GLU A 268 15.79 -8.62 17.64
CA GLU A 268 17.14 -8.04 17.85
C GLU A 268 17.69 -7.39 16.57
N LYS A 269 17.45 -8.00 15.42
CA LYS A 269 17.81 -7.45 14.11
C LYS A 269 16.84 -6.36 13.62
N SER A 270 15.80 -6.05 14.41
CA SER A 270 14.72 -5.11 14.03
C SER A 270 14.14 -5.38 12.64
N ARG A 271 14.04 -6.65 12.27
CA ARG A 271 13.58 -7.04 10.94
C ARG A 271 12.05 -6.99 10.87
N PRO A 272 11.47 -6.19 9.95
CA PRO A 272 10.02 -6.11 9.81
C PRO A 272 9.39 -7.45 9.43
N VAL A 273 8.27 -7.75 10.06
CA VAL A 273 7.40 -8.89 9.76
C VAL A 273 6.07 -8.38 9.21
N VAL A 274 5.58 -9.00 8.13
CA VAL A 274 4.31 -8.66 7.48
C VAL A 274 3.48 -9.95 7.39
N PRO A 275 2.61 -10.24 8.36
CA PRO A 275 1.91 -11.52 8.48
C PRO A 275 0.86 -11.79 7.42
N THR A 276 0.26 -10.76 6.79
CA THR A 276 -0.89 -10.88 5.86
C THR A 276 -2.03 -11.69 6.47
N ALA A 277 -2.37 -11.34 7.70
CA ALA A 277 -3.17 -12.15 8.59
C ALA A 277 -4.63 -12.27 8.17
N ALA A 278 -5.24 -11.19 7.70
CA ALA A 278 -6.65 -11.17 7.31
C ALA A 278 -6.95 -12.16 6.18
N LEU A 279 -6.02 -12.34 5.24
CA LEU A 279 -6.15 -13.32 4.17
C LEU A 279 -6.47 -14.71 4.72
N TRP A 280 -5.82 -15.11 5.80
CA TRP A 280 -5.84 -16.48 6.29
C TRP A 280 -7.01 -16.79 7.23
N PHE A 281 -7.45 -15.85 8.05
CA PHE A 281 -8.46 -16.16 9.07
C PHE A 281 -9.58 -15.11 9.22
N ASP A 282 -9.64 -14.08 8.40
CA ASP A 282 -10.78 -13.17 8.34
C ASP A 282 -11.57 -13.30 7.05
N VAL A 283 -10.91 -13.27 5.90
CA VAL A 283 -11.55 -13.14 4.58
C VAL A 283 -12.43 -14.36 4.24
N GLY A 284 -11.96 -15.59 4.50
CA GLY A 284 -12.73 -16.81 4.29
C GLY A 284 -13.98 -16.85 5.15
N PRO A 285 -13.85 -16.84 6.51
CA PRO A 285 -15.00 -16.80 7.41
C PRO A 285 -15.94 -15.63 7.16
N ALA A 286 -15.43 -14.44 6.85
CA ALA A 286 -16.25 -13.29 6.53
C ALA A 286 -17.12 -13.53 5.29
N THR A 287 -16.62 -14.23 4.28
CA THR A 287 -17.42 -14.54 3.08
C THR A 287 -18.47 -15.60 3.34
N GLU A 288 -18.17 -16.59 4.16
CA GLU A 288 -19.15 -17.63 4.54
C GLU A 288 -20.27 -17.06 5.42
N ASN A 289 -19.94 -16.21 6.39
CA ASN A 289 -20.91 -15.67 7.35
C ASN A 289 -21.62 -14.39 6.85
N PHE A 290 -21.00 -13.63 5.96
CA PHE A 290 -21.51 -12.37 5.41
C PHE A 290 -21.39 -12.35 3.88
N PRO A 291 -22.11 -13.22 3.16
CA PRO A 291 -22.01 -13.32 1.71
C PRO A 291 -22.47 -12.05 0.97
N GLU A 292 -23.23 -11.17 1.64
CA GLU A 292 -23.64 -9.86 1.13
C GLU A 292 -22.46 -8.94 0.82
N ARG A 293 -21.27 -9.17 1.39
CA ARG A 293 -20.05 -8.41 1.04
C ARG A 293 -19.72 -8.49 -0.46
N LEU A 294 -20.14 -9.57 -1.12
CA LEU A 294 -20.00 -9.76 -2.56
C LEU A 294 -20.94 -8.87 -3.38
N GLN A 295 -21.94 -8.27 -2.72
CA GLN A 295 -22.87 -7.32 -3.33
C GLN A 295 -22.44 -5.87 -3.09
N ASP A 296 -21.27 -5.64 -2.48
CA ASP A 296 -20.74 -4.31 -2.25
C ASP A 296 -20.71 -3.51 -3.58
N PRO A 297 -21.40 -2.37 -3.64
CA PRO A 297 -21.45 -1.56 -4.85
C PRO A 297 -20.07 -1.08 -5.32
N ARG A 298 -19.10 -0.97 -4.40
CA ARG A 298 -17.71 -0.63 -4.73
C ARG A 298 -17.04 -1.69 -5.59
N LEU A 299 -17.34 -2.97 -5.35
CA LEU A 299 -16.87 -4.08 -6.21
C LEU A 299 -17.55 -4.06 -7.57
N LYS A 300 -18.88 -3.97 -7.57
CA LYS A 300 -19.70 -4.03 -8.80
C LYS A 300 -19.39 -2.88 -9.76
N ALA A 301 -19.07 -1.69 -9.24
CA ALA A 301 -18.81 -0.51 -10.04
C ALA A 301 -17.56 -0.63 -10.92
N ASP A 302 -16.55 -1.35 -10.44
CA ASP A 302 -15.24 -1.38 -11.07
C ASP A 302 -14.94 -2.69 -11.79
N PHE A 303 -15.56 -3.81 -11.38
CA PHE A 303 -15.28 -5.12 -11.99
C PHE A 303 -15.90 -5.27 -13.38
N PRO A 304 -15.19 -5.83 -14.36
CA PRO A 304 -15.78 -6.30 -15.59
C PRO A 304 -16.94 -7.28 -15.30
N PRO A 305 -18.06 -7.20 -16.02
CA PRO A 305 -19.27 -7.97 -15.69
C PRO A 305 -19.09 -9.50 -15.67
N ASP A 306 -18.25 -10.04 -16.55
CA ASP A 306 -17.91 -11.47 -16.63
C ASP A 306 -17.09 -11.90 -15.40
N ILE A 307 -16.12 -11.08 -14.97
CA ILE A 307 -15.33 -11.35 -13.78
C ILE A 307 -16.14 -11.17 -12.51
N TYR A 308 -17.02 -10.15 -12.46
CA TYR A 308 -17.92 -9.99 -11.31
C TYR A 308 -18.82 -11.22 -11.12
N LYS A 309 -19.33 -11.76 -12.23
CA LYS A 309 -20.14 -12.99 -12.21
C LYS A 309 -19.31 -14.19 -11.74
N GLU A 310 -18.07 -14.35 -12.23
CA GLU A 310 -17.18 -15.43 -11.83
C GLU A 310 -16.87 -15.35 -10.34
N VAL A 311 -16.54 -14.16 -9.83
CA VAL A 311 -16.33 -13.91 -8.41
C VAL A 311 -17.55 -14.36 -7.61
N GLN A 312 -18.77 -13.94 -7.97
CA GLN A 312 -19.99 -14.35 -7.27
C GLN A 312 -20.23 -15.85 -7.33
N ASP A 313 -19.99 -16.50 -8.48
CA ASP A 313 -20.20 -17.93 -8.65
C ASP A 313 -19.17 -18.75 -7.86
N SER A 314 -17.91 -18.32 -7.78
CA SER A 314 -16.87 -19.02 -7.04
C SER A 314 -17.09 -19.02 -5.52
N PHE A 315 -17.87 -18.07 -5.00
CA PHE A 315 -18.20 -18.00 -3.57
C PHE A 315 -19.40 -18.83 -3.14
N LYS A 316 -20.14 -19.44 -4.07
CA LYS A 316 -21.22 -20.37 -3.71
C LYS A 316 -20.71 -21.62 -3.01
N SER A 317 -19.45 -22.00 -3.25
CA SER A 317 -18.80 -23.17 -2.63
C SER A 317 -17.30 -22.95 -2.52
N PRO A 318 -16.83 -21.99 -1.70
CA PRO A 318 -15.42 -21.60 -1.65
C PRO A 318 -14.50 -22.74 -1.24
N HIS A 319 -14.96 -23.63 -0.36
CA HIS A 319 -14.22 -24.82 0.10
C HIS A 319 -13.90 -25.83 -1.04
N THR A 320 -14.56 -25.76 -2.17
CA THR A 320 -14.27 -26.61 -3.34
C THR A 320 -13.06 -26.10 -4.12
N LEU A 321 -12.71 -24.83 -3.99
CA LEU A 321 -11.59 -24.22 -4.67
C LEU A 321 -10.25 -24.66 -4.03
N GLY A 322 -9.27 -25.00 -4.87
CA GLY A 322 -7.97 -25.49 -4.42
C GLY A 322 -7.25 -24.56 -3.44
N TYR A 323 -7.42 -23.27 -3.64
CA TYR A 323 -6.85 -22.24 -2.75
C TYR A 323 -7.36 -22.38 -1.31
N PHE A 324 -8.66 -22.55 -1.11
CA PHE A 324 -9.28 -22.61 0.22
C PHE A 324 -9.17 -23.95 0.91
N ARG A 325 -8.99 -25.04 0.19
CA ARG A 325 -8.75 -26.37 0.80
C ARG A 325 -7.50 -26.40 1.68
N ASN A 326 -6.50 -25.60 1.34
CA ASN A 326 -5.28 -25.50 2.13
C ASN A 326 -5.38 -24.45 3.27
N MET A 327 -6.29 -23.49 3.16
CA MET A 327 -6.46 -22.43 4.16
C MET A 327 -6.90 -22.94 5.52
N ASN A 328 -7.76 -23.96 5.59
CA ASN A 328 -8.25 -24.50 6.86
C ASN A 328 -7.13 -24.91 7.80
N ARG A 329 -6.01 -25.44 7.27
CA ARG A 329 -4.84 -25.80 8.07
C ARG A 329 -4.11 -24.59 8.62
N VAL A 330 -4.00 -23.53 7.81
CA VAL A 330 -3.34 -22.27 8.18
C VAL A 330 -4.20 -21.50 9.19
N MET A 331 -5.52 -21.50 9.01
CA MET A 331 -6.48 -20.87 9.92
C MET A 331 -6.39 -21.40 11.35
N MET A 332 -6.13 -22.69 11.54
CA MET A 332 -6.02 -23.29 12.89
C MET A 332 -4.92 -22.66 13.74
N PHE A 333 -3.87 -22.11 13.15
CA PHE A 333 -2.69 -21.61 13.86
C PHE A 333 -2.45 -20.10 13.69
N GLY A 334 -3.10 -19.47 12.74
CA GLY A 334 -2.86 -18.08 12.38
C GLY A 334 -3.01 -17.10 13.54
N ALA A 335 -4.05 -17.25 14.35
CA ALA A 335 -4.29 -16.41 15.53
C ALA A 335 -3.12 -16.48 16.53
N SER A 336 -2.62 -17.69 16.82
CA SER A 336 -1.47 -17.89 17.74
C SER A 336 -0.19 -17.26 17.19
N LEU A 337 0.01 -17.29 15.87
CA LEU A 337 1.18 -16.71 15.21
C LEU A 337 1.13 -15.18 15.25
N VAL A 338 -0.02 -14.57 14.94
CA VAL A 338 -0.20 -13.12 15.03
C VAL A 338 0.01 -12.64 16.46
N LYS A 339 -0.58 -13.35 17.44
CA LYS A 339 -0.38 -13.03 18.84
C LYS A 339 1.09 -13.13 19.26
N GLN A 340 1.83 -14.13 18.78
CA GLN A 340 3.27 -14.23 19.04
C GLN A 340 4.03 -13.00 18.56
N TRP A 341 3.72 -12.47 17.37
CA TRP A 341 4.36 -11.24 16.89
C TRP A 341 3.97 -10.01 17.71
N ILE A 342 2.69 -9.88 18.08
CA ILE A 342 2.21 -8.77 18.93
C ILE A 342 2.96 -8.75 20.27
N ASP A 343 3.11 -9.93 20.91
CA ASP A 343 3.69 -10.08 22.23
C ASP A 343 5.24 -9.99 22.20
N SER A 344 5.88 -10.30 21.08
CA SER A 344 7.35 -10.31 20.95
C SER A 344 7.99 -8.94 20.90
N GLY A 345 7.22 -7.89 20.60
CA GLY A 345 7.78 -6.55 20.34
C GLY A 345 8.41 -6.39 18.96
N ALA A 346 8.15 -7.31 18.02
CA ALA A 346 8.60 -7.21 16.64
C ALA A 346 8.10 -5.94 15.95
N VAL A 347 8.85 -5.47 14.96
CA VAL A 347 8.40 -4.43 14.02
C VAL A 347 7.38 -5.06 13.08
N ILE A 348 6.10 -4.76 13.32
CA ILE A 348 5.00 -5.30 12.54
C ILE A 348 4.60 -4.29 11.47
N GLY A 349 4.69 -4.69 10.19
CA GLY A 349 4.11 -3.96 9.07
C GLY A 349 2.75 -4.54 8.71
N MET A 350 1.83 -3.68 8.28
CA MET A 350 0.52 -4.08 7.75
C MET A 350 0.60 -4.23 6.24
N GLY A 351 0.40 -5.44 5.76
CA GLY A 351 0.31 -5.80 4.35
C GLY A 351 -0.74 -6.88 4.18
N THR A 352 -1.53 -6.78 3.14
CA THR A 352 -2.80 -7.51 3.03
C THR A 352 -2.76 -8.73 2.14
N ASP A 353 -1.82 -8.78 1.20
CA ASP A 353 -1.88 -9.73 0.09
C ASP A 353 -3.17 -9.59 -0.75
N SER A 354 -3.72 -8.33 -0.81
CA SER A 354 -4.99 -8.05 -1.48
C SER A 354 -4.91 -8.32 -2.98
N GLY A 355 -6.04 -8.72 -3.54
CA GLY A 355 -6.18 -9.28 -4.88
C GLY A 355 -6.21 -10.80 -4.89
N THR A 356 -5.66 -11.47 -3.87
CA THR A 356 -5.80 -12.93 -3.70
C THR A 356 -7.27 -13.31 -3.49
N PRO A 357 -7.66 -14.58 -3.70
CA PRO A 357 -9.07 -14.98 -3.65
C PRO A 357 -9.81 -14.51 -2.40
N MET A 358 -10.96 -13.88 -2.58
CA MET A 358 -11.83 -13.23 -1.57
C MET A 358 -11.25 -12.00 -0.88
N ASN A 359 -10.03 -11.61 -1.15
CA ASN A 359 -9.34 -10.51 -0.50
C ASN A 359 -9.35 -9.26 -1.38
N PHE A 360 -10.44 -8.50 -1.33
CA PHE A 360 -10.69 -7.38 -2.21
C PHE A 360 -9.93 -6.12 -1.80
N HIS A 361 -9.42 -5.38 -2.77
CA HIS A 361 -8.70 -4.12 -2.55
C HIS A 361 -9.56 -3.04 -1.87
N THR A 362 -10.88 -3.12 -2.01
CA THR A 362 -11.83 -2.17 -1.40
C THR A 362 -11.88 -2.24 0.12
N GLU A 363 -11.39 -3.33 0.73
CA GLU A 363 -11.58 -3.55 2.17
C GLU A 363 -10.36 -4.20 2.86
N ALA A 364 -9.34 -4.60 2.11
CA ALA A 364 -8.30 -5.48 2.63
C ALA A 364 -7.55 -4.92 3.84
N LEU A 365 -7.11 -3.66 3.79
CA LEU A 365 -6.22 -3.14 4.83
C LEU A 365 -6.93 -2.90 6.17
N TRP A 366 -8.19 -2.44 6.17
CA TRP A 366 -8.90 -2.30 7.44
C TRP A 366 -9.17 -3.67 8.08
N ARG A 367 -9.35 -4.72 7.27
CA ARG A 367 -9.49 -6.11 7.78
C ARG A 367 -8.20 -6.61 8.42
N GLU A 368 -7.06 -6.30 7.82
CA GLU A 368 -5.75 -6.60 8.41
C GLU A 368 -5.61 -5.92 9.77
N ILE A 369 -5.87 -4.60 9.85
CA ILE A 369 -5.86 -3.83 11.10
C ILE A 369 -6.82 -4.44 12.14
N LYS A 370 -8.06 -4.78 11.73
CA LYS A 370 -9.08 -5.40 12.58
C LYS A 370 -8.57 -6.69 13.20
N VAL A 371 -7.98 -7.57 12.40
CA VAL A 371 -7.45 -8.85 12.89
C VAL A 371 -6.41 -8.65 13.99
N PHE A 372 -5.49 -7.71 13.81
CA PHE A 372 -4.50 -7.42 14.85
C PHE A 372 -5.14 -6.87 16.13
N VAL A 373 -6.18 -6.04 16.01
CA VAL A 373 -6.93 -5.54 17.18
C VAL A 373 -7.67 -6.67 17.88
N GLU A 374 -8.32 -7.57 17.16
CA GLU A 374 -8.98 -8.77 17.72
C GLU A 374 -8.00 -9.73 18.41
N GLN A 375 -6.74 -9.75 17.97
CA GLN A 375 -5.68 -10.54 18.61
C GLN A 375 -4.97 -9.79 19.77
N GLY A 376 -5.47 -8.62 20.19
CA GLY A 376 -5.04 -7.91 21.38
C GLY A 376 -4.07 -6.75 21.16
N MET A 377 -3.80 -6.35 19.92
CA MET A 377 -3.10 -5.08 19.65
C MET A 377 -4.05 -3.91 19.92
N SER A 378 -3.57 -2.83 20.57
CA SER A 378 -4.39 -1.65 20.73
C SER A 378 -4.73 -1.02 19.37
N PRO A 379 -5.95 -0.46 19.18
CA PRO A 379 -6.33 0.17 17.92
C PRO A 379 -5.33 1.24 17.45
N LEU A 380 -4.81 2.03 18.38
CA LEU A 380 -3.83 3.08 18.07
C LEU A 380 -2.51 2.50 17.54
N ARG A 381 -2.00 1.42 18.16
CA ARG A 381 -0.79 0.72 17.69
C ARG A 381 -1.02 0.06 16.32
N ALA A 382 -2.20 -0.50 16.07
CA ALA A 382 -2.53 -1.11 14.78
C ALA A 382 -2.62 -0.07 13.65
N ILE A 383 -3.22 1.10 13.92
CA ILE A 383 -3.25 2.24 12.99
C ILE A 383 -1.83 2.78 12.74
N GLU A 384 -1.01 2.92 13.79
CA GLU A 384 0.39 3.32 13.65
C GLU A 384 1.18 2.33 12.77
N ALA A 385 0.94 1.02 12.90
CA ALA A 385 1.57 0.00 12.08
C ALA A 385 1.20 0.16 10.59
N ALA A 386 -0.06 0.48 10.28
CA ALA A 386 -0.58 0.72 8.93
C ALA A 386 -0.23 2.12 8.36
N THR A 387 0.43 2.96 9.11
CA THR A 387 0.79 4.34 8.71
C THR A 387 2.28 4.59 8.91
N ARG A 388 2.71 5.04 10.10
CA ARG A 388 4.07 5.43 10.42
C ARG A 388 5.09 4.29 10.26
N ILE A 389 4.80 3.10 10.79
CA ILE A 389 5.70 1.95 10.70
C ILE A 389 5.86 1.50 9.24
N ASN A 390 4.75 1.43 8.49
CA ASN A 390 4.81 1.10 7.07
C ASN A 390 5.60 2.15 6.26
N ALA A 391 5.47 3.44 6.58
CA ALA A 391 6.29 4.49 5.97
C ALA A 391 7.80 4.28 6.26
N GLN A 392 8.16 3.84 7.47
CA GLN A 392 9.54 3.48 7.82
C GLN A 392 10.03 2.24 7.07
N ILE A 393 9.17 1.21 6.93
CA ILE A 393 9.48 0.01 6.12
C ILE A 393 9.77 0.41 4.66
N LEU A 394 9.03 1.37 4.11
CA LEU A 394 9.27 1.92 2.77
C LEU A 394 10.54 2.81 2.69
N GLY A 395 11.14 3.21 3.83
CA GLY A 395 12.19 4.21 3.87
C GLY A 395 11.70 5.65 3.61
N ARG A 396 10.39 5.89 3.80
CA ARG A 396 9.72 7.17 3.54
C ARG A 396 9.13 7.81 4.80
N GLY A 397 9.63 7.43 5.99
CA GLY A 397 9.16 7.99 7.26
C GLY A 397 9.34 9.50 7.40
N ASN A 398 10.25 10.12 6.65
CA ASN A 398 10.43 11.58 6.62
C ASN A 398 9.32 12.31 5.85
N ASP A 399 8.63 11.62 4.93
CA ASP A 399 7.64 12.23 4.03
C ASP A 399 6.21 11.78 4.29
N LEU A 400 6.01 10.57 4.85
CA LEU A 400 4.75 9.86 4.93
C LEU A 400 4.47 9.31 6.33
N GLY A 401 3.24 8.87 6.55
CA GLY A 401 2.84 8.02 7.67
C GLY A 401 2.43 8.77 8.93
N THR A 402 2.61 10.09 8.99
CA THR A 402 2.17 10.94 10.11
C THR A 402 1.63 12.27 9.61
N ILE A 403 0.82 12.96 10.44
CA ILE A 403 0.31 14.29 10.16
C ILE A 403 1.22 15.31 10.84
N GLU A 404 2.19 15.83 10.08
CA GLU A 404 3.19 16.79 10.58
C GLU A 404 3.51 17.84 9.51
N PRO A 405 3.79 19.09 9.89
CA PRO A 405 4.24 20.11 8.95
C PRO A 405 5.48 19.66 8.15
N GLY A 406 5.44 19.89 6.84
CA GLY A 406 6.49 19.52 5.88
C GLY A 406 6.32 18.15 5.24
N LYS A 407 5.48 17.25 5.78
CA LYS A 407 5.17 15.96 5.17
C LYS A 407 4.16 16.08 4.03
N LEU A 408 4.10 15.07 3.19
CA LEU A 408 3.11 14.98 2.12
C LEU A 408 1.70 14.93 2.70
N ALA A 409 0.80 15.63 2.07
CA ALA A 409 -0.60 15.73 2.49
C ALA A 409 -1.40 14.49 2.06
N ASP A 410 -1.08 13.36 2.68
CA ASP A 410 -1.79 12.09 2.56
C ASP A 410 -2.66 11.92 3.81
N VAL A 411 -3.94 12.21 3.71
CA VAL A 411 -4.89 12.27 4.85
C VAL A 411 -6.19 11.57 4.49
N ILE A 412 -6.70 10.76 5.41
CA ILE A 412 -8.07 10.23 5.32
C ILE A 412 -8.93 10.74 6.47
N VAL A 413 -10.23 10.79 6.21
CA VAL A 413 -11.25 11.09 7.22
C VAL A 413 -12.22 9.93 7.29
N VAL A 414 -12.42 9.38 8.48
CA VAL A 414 -13.33 8.27 8.73
C VAL A 414 -14.50 8.70 9.60
N LYS A 415 -15.63 7.98 9.52
CA LYS A 415 -16.80 8.23 10.34
C LYS A 415 -16.54 7.78 11.78
N GLY A 416 -16.85 8.65 12.76
CA GLY A 416 -16.74 8.30 14.18
C GLY A 416 -15.29 8.17 14.65
N ASN A 417 -15.07 7.29 15.65
CA ASN A 417 -13.80 7.10 16.34
C ASN A 417 -13.26 5.67 16.12
N PRO A 418 -12.20 5.47 15.32
CA PRO A 418 -11.62 4.15 15.06
C PRO A 418 -10.94 3.52 16.29
N LEU A 419 -10.63 4.30 17.32
CA LEU A 419 -10.10 3.77 18.58
C LEU A 419 -11.17 3.08 19.41
N ALA A 420 -12.44 3.48 19.27
CA ALA A 420 -13.58 2.85 19.92
C ALA A 420 -14.21 1.76 19.06
N ASN A 421 -14.17 1.92 17.74
CA ASN A 421 -14.71 0.97 16.78
C ASN A 421 -13.86 0.94 15.51
N ILE A 422 -13.03 -0.09 15.38
CA ILE A 422 -12.08 -0.21 14.26
C ILE A 422 -12.78 -0.34 12.89
N TYR A 423 -14.03 -0.78 12.84
CA TYR A 423 -14.85 -0.83 11.60
C TYR A 423 -15.08 0.55 10.97
N ALA A 424 -14.84 1.64 11.71
CA ALA A 424 -14.84 3.00 11.15
C ALA A 424 -13.85 3.19 9.98
N LEU A 425 -12.85 2.31 9.86
CA LEU A 425 -11.84 2.34 8.79
C LEU A 425 -12.35 1.76 7.45
N ASP A 426 -13.47 1.04 7.42
CA ASP A 426 -13.94 0.32 6.21
C ASP A 426 -14.17 1.24 5.01
N ASP A 427 -14.80 2.40 5.22
CA ASP A 427 -15.15 3.31 4.13
C ASP A 427 -14.84 4.77 4.50
N PRO A 428 -13.59 5.24 4.30
CA PRO A 428 -13.24 6.63 4.53
C PRO A 428 -14.13 7.59 3.74
N VAL A 429 -14.62 8.65 4.40
CA VAL A 429 -15.49 9.64 3.75
C VAL A 429 -14.74 10.73 3.01
N VAL A 430 -13.47 10.95 3.34
CA VAL A 430 -12.55 11.83 2.60
C VAL A 430 -11.25 11.09 2.38
N VAL A 431 -10.70 11.20 1.17
CA VAL A 431 -9.36 10.72 0.83
C VAL A 431 -8.61 11.84 0.12
N VAL A 432 -7.52 12.27 0.73
CA VAL A 432 -6.56 13.24 0.19
C VAL A 432 -5.23 12.54 -0.01
N LYS A 433 -4.63 12.66 -1.20
CA LYS A 433 -3.28 12.18 -1.49
C LYS A 433 -2.48 13.27 -2.19
N GLY A 434 -1.34 13.66 -1.61
CA GLY A 434 -0.52 14.76 -2.12
C GLY A 434 -1.32 16.06 -2.28
N GLY A 435 -2.21 16.39 -1.31
CA GLY A 435 -3.05 17.58 -1.34
C GLY A 435 -4.24 17.52 -2.29
N VAL A 436 -4.36 16.48 -3.12
CA VAL A 436 -5.48 16.30 -4.07
C VAL A 436 -6.59 15.47 -3.42
N ILE A 437 -7.83 15.96 -3.50
CA ILE A 437 -9.03 15.26 -3.00
C ILE A 437 -9.47 14.22 -4.03
N TYR A 438 -9.48 12.95 -3.66
CA TYR A 438 -9.96 11.84 -4.50
C TYR A 438 -11.37 11.37 -4.11
N LYS A 439 -11.78 11.61 -2.86
CA LYS A 439 -13.10 11.23 -2.34
C LYS A 439 -13.57 12.28 -1.34
N GLY A 440 -14.87 12.60 -1.33
CA GLY A 440 -15.52 13.43 -0.30
C GLY A 440 -15.16 14.92 -0.34
N GLY A 441 -14.85 15.47 -1.51
CA GLY A 441 -14.66 16.92 -1.69
C GLY A 441 -15.96 17.72 -1.46
N PRO A 442 -15.86 19.06 -1.32
CA PRO A 442 -17.04 19.92 -1.33
C PRO A 442 -17.79 19.70 -2.65
N PRO A 443 -19.13 19.81 -2.65
CA PRO A 443 -19.89 19.75 -3.89
C PRO A 443 -19.30 20.76 -4.88
N ALA A 444 -19.09 20.31 -6.13
CA ALA A 444 -18.60 21.20 -7.19
C ALA A 444 -19.46 22.48 -7.17
N ALA A 445 -18.82 23.66 -7.10
CA ALA A 445 -19.54 24.92 -7.17
C ALA A 445 -20.43 24.85 -8.40
N GLN A 446 -21.75 24.89 -8.20
CA GLN A 446 -22.68 24.97 -9.31
C GLN A 446 -22.31 26.25 -10.07
N SER A 447 -21.80 26.11 -11.28
CA SER A 447 -21.65 27.24 -12.19
C SER A 447 -23.04 27.81 -12.39
N THR A 448 -23.32 28.94 -11.76
CA THR A 448 -24.53 29.70 -12.04
C THR A 448 -24.51 30.05 -13.52
N PRO A 449 -25.51 29.66 -14.30
CA PRO A 449 -25.56 30.11 -15.69
C PRO A 449 -25.61 31.64 -15.66
N SER A 450 -24.64 32.26 -16.31
CA SER A 450 -24.69 33.69 -16.59
C SER A 450 -26.01 34.00 -17.33
N ARG A 451 -26.86 34.82 -16.70
CA ARG A 451 -28.04 35.41 -17.32
C ARG A 451 -27.63 36.43 -18.38
#